data_eaa5e229ac380e70d91914f01791e9ca
#
_entry.id   eaa5e229ac380e70d91914f01791e9ca
#
_cell.length_a   1.000
_cell.length_b   1.000
_cell.length_c   1.000
_cell.angle_alpha   90.00
_cell.angle_beta   90.00
_cell.angle_gamma   90.00
#
_symmetry.space_group_name_H-M   'P 1'
#
loop_
_entity.id
_entity.type
_entity.pdbx_description
1 polymer ?
#
loop_
_entity_poly.entity_id
_entity_poly.type
_entity_poly.pdbx_seq_one_letter_code
_entity_poly.pdbx_strand_id
1 'polypeptide(L)'
;MPWNDEVILISEGKLIEDDLGQQEKTKEKLKVLCNEKSVGRFEFYQAARAGFKPQLILEIHSFENNNPFEVIFKNKKYSVIKEYTSKDITELTCEEIKNENRWFG
;
A
#
# COMPACT_ATOMS: atom_id res chain seq x y z
N MET A 1 10.68 -15.69 -11.63
CA MET A 1 11.15 -14.33 -11.43
C MET A 1 11.61 -14.15 -10.02
N PRO A 2 12.82 -13.73 -9.82
CA PRO A 2 13.26 -13.48 -8.45
C PRO A 2 12.55 -12.22 -7.94
N TRP A 3 12.11 -12.28 -6.70
CA TRP A 3 11.49 -11.16 -6.05
C TRP A 3 12.59 -10.43 -5.29
N ASN A 4 13.15 -9.41 -5.94
CA ASN A 4 14.33 -8.73 -5.43
C ASN A 4 14.04 -7.44 -4.68
N ASP A 5 12.86 -6.92 -4.80
CA ASP A 5 12.54 -5.66 -4.16
C ASP A 5 11.87 -5.90 -2.82
N GLU A 6 12.00 -4.91 -1.94
CA GLU A 6 11.36 -4.97 -0.63
C GLU A 6 10.34 -3.86 -0.52
N VAL A 7 9.26 -4.14 0.18
CA VAL A 7 8.22 -3.15 0.46
C VAL A 7 7.83 -3.28 1.91
N ILE A 8 7.49 -2.14 2.52
CA ILE A 8 6.96 -2.14 3.88
C ILE A 8 5.46 -1.95 3.77
N LEU A 9 4.72 -2.94 4.26
CA LEU A 9 3.26 -2.92 4.26
C LEU A 9 2.80 -2.29 5.57
N ILE A 10 1.96 -1.26 5.48
CA ILE A 10 1.45 -0.57 6.66
C ILE A 10 -0.03 -0.87 6.78
N SER A 11 -0.42 -1.49 7.88
CA SER A 11 -1.81 -1.84 8.13
C SER A 11 -2.24 -1.28 9.49
N GLU A 12 -3.54 -1.29 9.73
CA GLU A 12 -4.06 -0.88 11.02
C GLU A 12 -3.80 -1.96 12.06
N GLY A 13 -3.24 -1.54 13.17
CA GLY A 13 -2.97 -2.47 14.26
C GLY A 13 -4.10 -2.47 15.27
N LYS A 14 -3.77 -2.91 16.47
CA LYS A 14 -4.76 -3.03 17.53
C LYS A 14 -5.10 -1.68 18.13
N LEU A 15 -6.30 -1.59 18.67
CA LEU A 15 -6.71 -0.45 19.45
C LEU A 15 -6.02 -0.55 20.80
N ILE A 16 -5.35 0.52 21.19
CA ILE A 16 -4.69 0.59 22.48
C ILE A 16 -5.38 1.68 23.30
N GLU A 17 -5.70 1.35 24.56
CA GLU A 17 -6.29 2.32 25.47
C GLU A 17 -5.21 2.81 26.39
N ASP A 18 -5.06 4.14 26.54
CA ASP A 18 -4.06 4.70 27.42
C ASP A 18 -4.64 4.88 28.82
N ASP A 19 -3.82 5.45 29.72
CA ASP A 19 -4.22 5.61 31.14
C ASP A 19 -5.37 6.59 31.30
N LEU A 20 -5.64 7.39 30.32
CA LEU A 20 -6.72 8.37 30.37
C LEU A 20 -8.00 7.86 29.73
N GLY A 21 -8.00 6.61 29.29
CA GLY A 21 -9.15 6.03 28.63
C GLY A 21 -9.27 6.39 27.17
N GLN A 22 -8.26 7.01 26.60
CA GLN A 22 -8.29 7.33 25.18
C GLN A 22 -7.82 6.13 24.38
N GLN A 23 -8.47 5.91 23.27
CA GLN A 23 -8.15 4.79 22.39
C GLN A 23 -7.42 5.29 21.16
N GLU A 24 -6.32 4.64 20.84
CA GLU A 24 -5.56 4.93 19.63
C GLU A 24 -5.35 3.66 18.85
N LYS A 25 -5.46 3.75 17.54
CA LYS A 25 -5.10 2.64 16.67
C LYS A 25 -3.62 2.73 16.36
N THR A 26 -2.92 1.63 16.57
CA THR A 26 -1.52 1.57 16.16
C THR A 26 -1.45 1.21 14.70
N LYS A 27 -0.30 1.46 14.08
CA LYS A 27 -0.02 1.03 12.73
C LYS A 27 1.01 -0.09 12.80
N GLU A 28 0.74 -1.15 12.07
CA GLU A 28 1.69 -2.26 11.99
C GLU A 28 2.41 -2.19 10.67
N LYS A 29 3.71 -2.45 10.73
CA LYS A 29 4.56 -2.43 9.55
C LYS A 29 5.18 -3.80 9.37
N LEU A 30 5.13 -4.30 8.14
CA LEU A 30 5.68 -5.59 7.81
C LEU A 30 6.51 -5.45 6.55
N LYS A 31 7.80 -5.81 6.63
CA LYS A 31 8.67 -5.76 5.46
C LYS A 31 8.62 -7.10 4.75
N VAL A 32 8.28 -7.08 3.48
CA VAL A 32 8.19 -8.30 2.68
C VAL A 32 8.86 -8.07 1.33
N LEU A 33 9.14 -9.17 0.65
CA LEU A 33 9.65 -9.10 -0.72
C LEU A 33 8.49 -8.90 -1.68
N CYS A 34 8.77 -8.19 -2.75
CA CYS A 34 7.75 -7.90 -3.74
C CYS A 34 8.34 -7.86 -5.14
N ASN A 35 7.44 -7.84 -6.11
CA ASN A 35 7.80 -7.67 -7.51
C ASN A 35 6.98 -6.51 -8.05
N GLU A 36 7.65 -5.56 -8.70
CA GLU A 36 6.99 -4.39 -9.24
C GLU A 36 6.47 -4.66 -10.63
N LYS A 37 5.24 -4.25 -10.90
CA LYS A 37 4.63 -4.33 -12.23
C LYS A 37 4.15 -2.97 -12.66
N SER A 38 4.12 -2.75 -13.96
CA SER A 38 3.55 -1.53 -14.53
C SER A 38 2.03 -1.62 -14.51
N VAL A 39 1.38 -0.47 -14.39
CA VAL A 39 -0.07 -0.41 -14.48
C VAL A 39 -0.46 -0.51 -15.94
N GLY A 40 -1.36 -1.46 -16.26
CA GLY A 40 -1.87 -1.60 -17.60
C GLY A 40 -2.74 -0.43 -17.99
N ARG A 41 -2.86 -0.20 -19.31
CA ARG A 41 -3.62 0.94 -19.81
C ARG A 41 -5.09 0.87 -19.38
N PHE A 42 -5.67 -0.32 -19.47
CA PHE A 42 -7.06 -0.51 -19.09
C PHE A 42 -7.28 -0.25 -17.60
N GLU A 43 -6.38 -0.78 -16.78
CA GLU A 43 -6.46 -0.56 -15.34
C GLU A 43 -6.30 0.92 -15.00
N PHE A 44 -5.39 1.60 -15.70
CA PHE A 44 -5.20 3.02 -15.48
C PHE A 44 -6.48 3.80 -15.78
N TYR A 45 -7.13 3.50 -16.91
CA TYR A 45 -8.35 4.20 -17.26
C TYR A 45 -9.48 3.93 -16.28
N GLN A 46 -9.60 2.70 -15.81
CA GLN A 46 -10.63 2.38 -14.83
C GLN A 46 -10.40 3.16 -13.52
N ALA A 47 -9.17 3.22 -13.06
CA ALA A 47 -8.85 3.96 -11.84
C ALA A 47 -9.05 5.45 -12.03
N ALA A 48 -8.68 5.97 -13.20
CA ALA A 48 -8.83 7.39 -13.50
C ALA A 48 -10.29 7.82 -13.45
N ARG A 49 -11.19 6.96 -13.90
CA ARG A 49 -12.61 7.27 -13.86
C ARG A 49 -13.13 7.41 -12.43
N ALA A 50 -12.47 6.75 -11.49
CA ALA A 50 -12.82 6.86 -10.08
C ALA A 50 -12.00 7.94 -9.35
N GLY A 51 -11.19 8.70 -10.09
CA GLY A 51 -10.43 9.80 -9.50
C GLY A 51 -9.05 9.43 -9.02
N PHE A 52 -8.56 8.23 -9.34
CA PHE A 52 -7.25 7.78 -8.90
C PHE A 52 -6.22 7.86 -10.02
N LYS A 53 -4.95 7.93 -9.62
CA LYS A 53 -3.84 7.95 -10.57
C LYS A 53 -2.83 6.88 -10.16
N PRO A 54 -3.10 5.61 -10.50
CA PRO A 54 -2.21 4.54 -10.08
C PRO A 54 -0.83 4.69 -10.71
N GLN A 55 0.20 4.43 -9.92
CA GLN A 55 1.57 4.59 -10.34
C GLN A 55 2.24 3.25 -10.62
N LEU A 56 1.92 2.26 -9.81
CA LEU A 56 2.54 0.96 -9.96
C LEU A 56 1.70 -0.11 -9.27
N ILE A 57 2.01 -1.35 -9.57
CA ILE A 57 1.41 -2.50 -8.93
C ILE A 57 2.52 -3.28 -8.26
N LEU A 58 2.33 -3.66 -7.01
CA LEU A 58 3.27 -4.50 -6.28
C LEU A 58 2.66 -5.86 -6.07
N GLU A 59 3.39 -6.90 -6.46
CA GLU A 59 2.98 -8.26 -6.19
C GLU A 59 3.66 -8.74 -4.92
N ILE A 60 2.90 -9.30 -4.01
CA ILE A 60 3.43 -9.89 -2.79
C ILE A 60 2.86 -11.29 -2.67
N HIS A 61 3.44 -12.11 -1.79
CA HIS A 61 2.87 -13.41 -1.51
C HIS A 61 1.59 -13.24 -0.71
N SER A 62 0.54 -13.97 -1.08
CA SER A 62 -0.75 -13.79 -0.44
C SER A 62 -0.71 -14.09 1.05
N PHE A 63 0.15 -15.04 1.47
CA PHE A 63 0.22 -15.38 2.88
C PHE A 63 0.86 -14.27 3.73
N GLU A 64 1.52 -13.30 3.09
CA GLU A 64 2.11 -12.17 3.80
C GLU A 64 1.23 -10.93 3.76
N ASN A 65 0.08 -11.04 3.13
CA ASN A 65 -0.82 -9.90 2.98
C ASN A 65 -1.50 -9.59 4.33
N ASN A 66 -1.24 -8.39 4.84
CA ASN A 66 -1.87 -7.93 6.07
C ASN A 66 -2.92 -6.85 5.82
N ASN A 67 -3.45 -6.82 4.60
CA ASN A 67 -4.45 -5.83 4.16
C ASN A 67 -3.95 -4.41 4.38
N PRO A 68 -2.82 -4.04 3.79
CA PRO A 68 -2.24 -2.73 4.03
C PRO A 68 -3.07 -1.64 3.37
N PHE A 69 -3.14 -0.48 4.01
CA PHE A 69 -3.75 0.68 3.38
C PHE A 69 -2.69 1.60 2.77
N GLU A 70 -1.44 1.43 3.17
CA GLU A 70 -0.30 2.18 2.63
C GLU A 70 0.90 1.26 2.52
N VAL A 71 1.82 1.63 1.65
CA VAL A 71 3.09 0.90 1.54
C VAL A 71 4.21 1.91 1.37
N ILE A 72 5.42 1.53 1.78
CA ILE A 72 6.63 2.30 1.52
C ILE A 72 7.49 1.47 0.59
N PHE A 73 7.75 2.00 -0.59
CA PHE A 73 8.51 1.30 -1.62
C PHE A 73 9.54 2.26 -2.22
N LYS A 74 10.80 1.88 -2.17
CA LYS A 74 11.91 2.69 -2.70
C LYS A 74 11.87 4.11 -2.13
N ASN A 75 11.68 4.21 -0.83
CA ASN A 75 11.66 5.48 -0.09
C ASN A 75 10.51 6.40 -0.45
N LYS A 76 9.47 5.88 -1.07
CA LYS A 76 8.26 6.64 -1.37
C LYS A 76 7.06 5.97 -0.72
N LYS A 77 6.14 6.78 -0.26
CA LYS A 77 4.93 6.28 0.36
C LYS A 77 3.81 6.26 -0.67
N TYR A 78 3.08 5.15 -0.71
CA TYR A 78 1.96 4.98 -1.63
C TYR A 78 0.71 4.58 -0.88
N SER A 79 -0.42 4.98 -1.40
CA SER A 79 -1.72 4.54 -0.89
C SER A 79 -2.16 3.32 -1.72
N VAL A 80 -2.67 2.29 -1.06
CA VAL A 80 -3.17 1.11 -1.75
C VAL A 80 -4.61 1.40 -2.16
N ILE A 81 -4.86 1.52 -3.47
CA ILE A 81 -6.18 1.87 -3.97
C ILE A 81 -6.98 0.66 -4.43
N LYS A 82 -6.31 -0.47 -4.64
CA LYS A 82 -6.99 -1.69 -5.07
C LYS A 82 -6.14 -2.88 -4.68
N GLU A 83 -6.78 -3.93 -4.22
CA GLU A 83 -6.11 -5.15 -3.85
C GLU A 83 -6.80 -6.30 -4.57
N TYR A 84 -6.02 -7.14 -5.24
CA TYR A 84 -6.53 -8.32 -5.90
C TYR A 84 -5.72 -9.52 -5.47
N THR A 85 -6.36 -10.49 -4.85
CA THR A 85 -5.70 -11.68 -4.35
C THR A 85 -6.11 -12.88 -5.17
N SER A 86 -5.11 -13.52 -5.78
CA SER A 86 -5.28 -14.84 -6.33
C SER A 86 -4.74 -15.83 -5.29
N LYS A 87 -4.65 -17.09 -5.66
CA LYS A 87 -4.29 -18.12 -4.70
C LYS A 87 -2.99 -17.83 -3.98
N ASP A 88 -1.95 -17.50 -4.72
CA ASP A 88 -0.61 -17.35 -4.16
C ASP A 88 -0.09 -15.92 -4.17
N ILE A 89 -0.64 -15.09 -4.99
CA ILE A 89 -0.13 -13.74 -5.24
C ILE A 89 -1.21 -12.71 -4.98
N THR A 90 -0.84 -11.65 -4.28
CA THR A 90 -1.70 -10.49 -4.10
C THR A 90 -1.10 -9.32 -4.85
N GLU A 91 -1.92 -8.64 -5.66
CA GLU A 91 -1.51 -7.46 -6.38
C GLU A 91 -2.06 -6.23 -5.68
N LEU A 92 -1.17 -5.31 -5.34
CA LEU A 92 -1.55 -4.05 -4.69
C LEU A 92 -1.35 -2.93 -5.69
N THR A 93 -2.44 -2.32 -6.13
CA THR A 93 -2.35 -1.17 -7.03
C THR A 93 -2.16 0.06 -6.17
N CYS A 94 -1.13 0.83 -6.46
CA CYS A 94 -0.66 1.88 -5.58
C CYS A 94 -0.63 3.23 -6.26
N GLU A 95 -0.98 4.25 -5.50
CA GLU A 95 -0.94 5.64 -5.94
C GLU A 95 -0.01 6.40 -5.01
N GLU A 96 0.90 7.18 -5.54
CA GLU A 96 1.87 7.90 -4.72
C GLU A 96 1.18 8.94 -3.85
N ILE A 97 1.54 8.95 -2.57
CA ILE A 97 1.05 9.98 -1.66
C ILE A 97 2.00 11.15 -1.75
N LYS A 98 1.51 12.27 -2.26
CA LYS A 98 2.32 13.46 -2.36
C LYS A 98 2.19 14.24 -1.08
N ASN A 99 3.32 14.65 -0.54
CA ASN A 99 3.31 15.46 0.65
C ASN A 99 3.05 16.90 0.25
N GLU A 100 1.84 17.33 0.46
CA GLU A 100 1.41 18.65 0.03
C GLU A 100 1.66 19.71 1.06
N ASN A 101 2.61 19.59 1.85
CA ASN A 101 2.83 20.52 2.88
C ASN A 101 3.18 21.82 2.45
N ARG A 102 2.53 22.41 2.01
CA ARG A 102 2.96 23.60 1.61
C ARG A 102 2.56 24.72 2.28
N TRP A 103 2.50 24.71 2.83
CA TRP A 103 2.10 25.40 3.32
C TRP A 103 2.36 26.09 3.47
N PHE A 104 2.45 26.07 3.29
CA PHE A 104 2.63 26.51 3.19
C PHE A 104 2.69 26.80 2.89
N GLY A 105 2.79 26.72 2.69
CA GLY A 105 2.78 26.99 2.36
C GLY A 105 2.67 27.10 2.22
#